data_88415bd22c0b0b544d1046ca3587e9b9
#
_entry.id   88415bd22c0b0b544d1046ca3587e9b9
#
_cell.length_a   1.000
_cell.length_b   1.000
_cell.length_c   1.000
_cell.angle_alpha   90.00
_cell.angle_beta   90.00
_cell.angle_gamma   90.00
#
_symmetry.space_group_name_H-M   'P 1'
#
loop_
_entity.id
_entity.type
_entity.pdbx_description
1 polymer ?
#
loop_
_entity_poly.entity_id
_entity_poly.type
_entity_poly.pdbx_seq_one_letter_code
_entity_poly.pdbx_strand_id
1 'polypeptide(L)'
;MKHIYSIFLSAVSLLWMLSGCVEDPDMDTRLQKAKAPEVSETSMEGEAYASSITLKAQIMKENGLPVKECGVCWSTQTGTEPLENMRNKRYTKADKIENHNFTATISNLEDSTKYYVYAYAINDIDTAFSKTEGAYTTINGIGEVATLDVDSATVKATSTWVKGKVKNRGVGIEKLGF
;
A
#
# COMPACT_ATOMS: atom_id res chain seq x y z
N MET A 1 -51.98 57.55 -14.98
CA MET A 1 -51.22 56.50 -15.71
C MET A 1 -49.73 56.42 -15.31
N LYS A 2 -49.32 56.86 -14.11
CA LYS A 2 -47.94 56.76 -13.69
C LYS A 2 -47.66 55.71 -12.58
N HIS A 3 -48.68 55.09 -12.02
CA HIS A 3 -48.50 54.13 -10.90
C HIS A 3 -48.51 52.68 -11.32
N ILE A 4 -48.87 52.34 -12.56
CA ILE A 4 -48.95 50.96 -13.04
C ILE A 4 -47.57 50.41 -13.45
N TYR A 5 -46.65 51.26 -13.89
CA TYR A 5 -45.29 50.85 -14.28
C TYR A 5 -44.38 50.55 -13.14
N SER A 6 -44.66 51.06 -11.93
CA SER A 6 -43.82 50.78 -10.74
C SER A 6 -44.02 49.42 -10.14
N ILE A 7 -45.19 48.83 -10.35
CA ILE A 7 -45.55 47.49 -9.81
C ILE A 7 -44.97 46.37 -10.68
N PHE A 8 -44.85 46.60 -12.00
CA PHE A 8 -44.30 45.61 -12.91
C PHE A 8 -42.77 45.47 -12.80
N LEU A 9 -42.07 46.55 -12.38
CA LEU A 9 -40.60 46.52 -12.27
C LEU A 9 -40.13 45.80 -11.00
N SER A 10 -40.96 45.76 -9.94
CA SER A 10 -40.64 45.06 -8.69
C SER A 10 -40.88 43.54 -8.74
N ALA A 11 -41.77 43.09 -9.63
CA ALA A 11 -42.08 41.67 -9.79
C ALA A 11 -41.04 40.91 -10.62
N VAL A 12 -40.31 41.59 -11.50
CA VAL A 12 -39.27 40.96 -12.34
C VAL A 12 -37.97 40.81 -11.58
N SER A 13 -37.66 41.65 -10.57
CA SER A 13 -36.45 41.54 -9.79
C SER A 13 -36.47 40.42 -8.71
N LEU A 14 -37.67 39.93 -8.36
CA LEU A 14 -37.85 38.86 -7.39
C LEU A 14 -37.72 37.44 -7.98
N LEU A 15 -37.74 37.32 -9.32
CA LEU A 15 -37.66 36.01 -9.98
C LEU A 15 -36.24 35.53 -10.27
N TRP A 16 -35.22 36.36 -9.98
CA TRP A 16 -33.80 36.00 -10.22
C TRP A 16 -33.05 35.51 -8.98
N MET A 17 -33.74 35.42 -7.84
CA MET A 17 -33.11 34.92 -6.57
C MET A 17 -33.42 33.44 -6.29
N LEU A 18 -34.04 32.72 -7.23
CA LEU A 18 -34.33 31.29 -7.13
C LEU A 18 -33.39 30.46 -8.05
N SER A 19 -32.14 30.94 -8.30
CA SER A 19 -31.11 30.04 -8.71
C SER A 19 -30.61 29.31 -7.44
N GLY A 20 -31.49 28.47 -6.88
CA GLY A 20 -31.10 27.51 -5.91
C GLY A 20 -29.94 26.69 -6.47
N CYS A 21 -28.95 26.40 -5.66
CA CYS A 21 -27.97 25.35 -5.95
C CYS A 21 -28.74 24.16 -6.56
N VAL A 22 -28.55 23.94 -7.84
CA VAL A 22 -28.93 22.67 -8.45
C VAL A 22 -27.91 21.68 -7.87
N GLU A 23 -28.31 21.02 -6.79
CA GLU A 23 -27.57 19.83 -6.36
C GLU A 23 -27.57 18.89 -7.56
N ASP A 24 -26.37 18.50 -7.96
CA ASP A 24 -26.20 17.56 -9.07
C ASP A 24 -26.87 16.23 -8.68
N PRO A 25 -28.05 15.89 -9.25
CA PRO A 25 -28.78 14.69 -8.84
C PRO A 25 -28.00 13.39 -9.15
N ASP A 26 -26.96 13.49 -9.98
CA ASP A 26 -26.11 12.38 -10.32
C ASP A 26 -25.10 12.09 -9.20
N MET A 27 -24.65 13.12 -8.48
CA MET A 27 -23.75 12.96 -7.34
C MET A 27 -24.42 12.20 -6.18
N ASP A 28 -25.66 12.56 -5.82
CA ASP A 28 -26.40 11.89 -4.74
C ASP A 28 -26.70 10.42 -5.08
N THR A 29 -27.06 10.14 -6.32
CA THR A 29 -27.28 8.77 -6.81
C THR A 29 -25.98 7.94 -6.78
N ARG A 30 -24.84 8.53 -7.05
CA ARG A 30 -23.52 7.86 -6.97
C ARG A 30 -23.14 7.55 -5.54
N LEU A 31 -23.33 8.47 -4.61
CA LEU A 31 -23.06 8.26 -3.18
C LEU A 31 -23.95 7.16 -2.57
N GLN A 32 -25.24 7.11 -2.94
CA GLN A 32 -26.15 6.08 -2.46
C GLN A 32 -25.79 4.66 -2.93
N LYS A 33 -25.09 4.52 -4.04
CA LYS A 33 -24.62 3.22 -4.60
C LYS A 33 -23.20 2.89 -4.25
N ALA A 34 -22.43 3.85 -3.75
CA ALA A 34 -21.05 3.65 -3.42
C ALA A 34 -20.88 2.70 -2.22
N LYS A 35 -19.84 1.87 -2.27
CA LYS A 35 -19.49 0.89 -1.24
C LYS A 35 -17.99 0.98 -0.95
N ALA A 36 -17.55 0.25 0.09
CA ALA A 36 -16.14 0.01 0.33
C ALA A 36 -15.46 -0.54 -0.94
N PRO A 37 -14.20 -0.19 -1.21
CA PRO A 37 -13.44 -0.75 -2.32
C PRO A 37 -13.25 -2.26 -2.16
N GLU A 38 -12.74 -2.93 -3.19
CA GLU A 38 -12.29 -4.32 -3.11
C GLU A 38 -10.80 -4.37 -3.38
N VAL A 39 -10.05 -5.10 -2.55
CA VAL A 39 -8.60 -5.27 -2.65
C VAL A 39 -8.24 -6.75 -2.75
N SER A 40 -7.19 -7.07 -3.51
CA SER A 40 -6.68 -8.44 -3.65
C SER A 40 -5.92 -8.89 -2.40
N GLU A 41 -5.62 -10.18 -2.36
CA GLU A 41 -4.62 -10.74 -1.44
C GLU A 41 -3.24 -10.10 -1.69
N THR A 42 -2.40 -10.13 -0.67
CA THR A 42 -1.00 -9.69 -0.78
C THR A 42 -0.13 -10.77 -1.43
N SER A 43 0.91 -10.36 -2.12
CA SER A 43 2.00 -11.23 -2.58
C SER A 43 3.33 -10.54 -2.40
N MET A 44 4.42 -11.31 -2.28
CA MET A 44 5.75 -10.73 -2.10
C MET A 44 6.24 -10.09 -3.41
N GLU A 45 6.85 -8.92 -3.30
CA GLU A 45 7.58 -8.26 -4.39
C GLU A 45 9.08 -8.40 -4.14
N GLY A 46 9.73 -9.25 -4.93
CA GLY A 46 11.15 -9.60 -4.72
C GLY A 46 11.38 -10.58 -3.56
N GLU A 47 12.43 -10.33 -2.80
CA GLU A 47 12.86 -11.17 -1.67
C GLU A 47 12.60 -10.46 -0.33
N ALA A 48 12.36 -11.23 0.73
CA ALA A 48 12.34 -10.69 2.08
C ALA A 48 13.76 -10.33 2.55
N TYR A 49 13.87 -9.27 3.32
CA TYR A 49 15.09 -8.90 4.03
C TYR A 49 14.94 -9.20 5.53
N ALA A 50 16.02 -9.04 6.29
CA ALA A 50 16.00 -9.29 7.74
C ALA A 50 15.09 -8.31 8.49
N SER A 51 14.98 -7.06 8.02
CA SER A 51 14.23 -6.00 8.69
C SER A 51 13.13 -5.38 7.84
N SER A 52 12.86 -5.93 6.64
CA SER A 52 11.83 -5.40 5.75
C SER A 52 11.29 -6.44 4.78
N ILE A 53 10.04 -6.23 4.37
CA ILE A 53 9.34 -7.03 3.35
C ILE A 53 8.60 -6.06 2.44
N THR A 54 8.80 -6.18 1.13
CA THR A 54 8.02 -5.44 0.14
C THR A 54 6.92 -6.35 -0.41
N LEU A 55 5.70 -5.87 -0.36
CA LEU A 55 4.51 -6.58 -0.78
C LEU A 55 3.80 -5.82 -1.89
N LYS A 56 3.09 -6.56 -2.73
CA LYS A 56 2.19 -6.02 -3.75
C LYS A 56 0.78 -6.52 -3.57
N ALA A 57 -0.18 -5.69 -3.94
CA ALA A 57 -1.59 -6.01 -4.03
C ALA A 57 -2.26 -5.12 -5.09
N GLN A 58 -3.54 -5.36 -5.35
CA GLN A 58 -4.29 -4.66 -6.38
C GLN A 58 -5.63 -4.17 -5.83
N ILE A 59 -6.02 -2.96 -6.22
CA ILE A 59 -7.37 -2.45 -6.05
C ILE A 59 -8.23 -3.10 -7.14
N MET A 60 -9.07 -4.06 -6.74
CA MET A 60 -9.90 -4.83 -7.66
C MET A 60 -11.09 -4.03 -8.16
N LYS A 61 -11.70 -3.21 -7.28
CA LYS A 61 -12.81 -2.32 -7.59
C LYS A 61 -12.84 -1.13 -6.66
N GLU A 62 -13.16 0.04 -7.17
CA GLU A 62 -13.36 1.27 -6.39
C GLU A 62 -14.81 1.43 -5.89
N ASN A 63 -15.76 0.67 -6.48
CA ASN A 63 -17.18 0.62 -6.09
C ASN A 63 -17.87 2.00 -6.01
N GLY A 64 -17.62 2.84 -7.02
CA GLY A 64 -18.31 4.12 -7.25
C GLY A 64 -17.60 5.35 -6.69
N LEU A 65 -16.63 5.20 -5.81
CA LEU A 65 -15.78 6.30 -5.32
C LEU A 65 -14.30 5.92 -5.41
N PRO A 66 -13.43 6.88 -5.75
CA PRO A 66 -12.00 6.62 -5.87
C PRO A 66 -11.39 6.21 -4.53
N VAL A 67 -10.40 5.32 -4.59
CA VAL A 67 -9.59 4.96 -3.42
C VAL A 67 -8.70 6.14 -3.05
N LYS A 68 -8.79 6.58 -1.79
CA LYS A 68 -7.99 7.68 -1.22
C LYS A 68 -6.67 7.22 -0.65
N GLU A 69 -6.65 6.03 -0.09
CA GLU A 69 -5.48 5.44 0.54
C GLU A 69 -5.52 3.92 0.38
N CYS A 70 -4.36 3.31 0.14
CA CYS A 70 -4.18 1.87 0.18
C CYS A 70 -2.82 1.53 0.76
N GLY A 71 -2.65 0.26 1.17
CA GLY A 71 -1.42 -0.21 1.79
C GLY A 71 -1.59 -1.59 2.39
N VAL A 72 -0.78 -1.88 3.41
CA VAL A 72 -0.81 -3.15 4.14
C VAL A 72 -0.80 -2.91 5.65
N CYS A 73 -1.43 -3.81 6.39
CA CYS A 73 -1.34 -3.88 7.85
C CYS A 73 -0.95 -5.29 8.28
N TRP A 74 -0.25 -5.43 9.42
CA TRP A 74 0.36 -6.69 9.81
C TRP A 74 0.32 -6.98 11.29
N SER A 75 0.52 -8.26 11.62
CA SER A 75 0.71 -8.76 12.99
C SER A 75 1.73 -9.90 12.99
N THR A 76 2.31 -10.21 14.14
CA THR A 76 3.07 -11.44 14.37
C THR A 76 2.16 -12.61 14.80
N GLN A 77 0.88 -12.36 15.02
CA GLN A 77 -0.12 -13.34 15.40
C GLN A 77 -1.10 -13.56 14.26
N THR A 78 -1.35 -14.81 13.91
CA THR A 78 -2.38 -15.20 12.92
C THR A 78 -3.79 -14.89 13.43
N GLY A 79 -4.69 -14.57 12.52
CA GLY A 79 -6.10 -14.31 12.85
C GLY A 79 -6.34 -13.00 13.60
N THR A 80 -5.35 -12.11 13.69
CA THR A 80 -5.56 -10.78 14.24
C THR A 80 -6.42 -9.96 13.27
N GLU A 81 -7.49 -9.36 13.79
CA GLU A 81 -8.37 -8.51 13.00
C GLU A 81 -7.60 -7.35 12.35
N PRO A 82 -7.70 -7.14 11.03
CA PRO A 82 -6.89 -6.13 10.34
C PRO A 82 -7.12 -4.71 10.85
N LEU A 83 -8.33 -4.38 11.28
CA LEU A 83 -8.63 -3.08 11.88
C LEU A 83 -7.91 -2.87 13.23
N GLU A 84 -7.68 -3.93 14.00
CA GLU A 84 -6.89 -3.89 15.23
C GLU A 84 -5.42 -3.60 14.92
N ASN A 85 -4.86 -4.20 13.88
CA ASN A 85 -3.51 -3.89 13.41
C ASN A 85 -3.35 -2.40 13.09
N MET A 86 -4.32 -1.80 12.39
CA MET A 86 -4.30 -0.38 12.06
C MET A 86 -4.41 0.50 13.32
N ARG A 87 -5.27 0.16 14.27
CA ARG A 87 -5.40 0.87 15.57
C ARG A 87 -4.10 0.84 16.36
N ASN A 88 -3.36 -0.26 16.28
CA ASN A 88 -2.05 -0.44 16.92
C ASN A 88 -0.89 0.16 16.10
N LYS A 89 -1.19 0.95 15.07
CA LYS A 89 -0.21 1.59 14.16
C LYS A 89 0.72 0.58 13.44
N ARG A 90 0.25 -0.65 13.26
CA ARG A 90 0.93 -1.69 12.48
C ARG A 90 0.41 -1.70 11.06
N TYR A 91 0.62 -0.60 10.35
CA TYR A 91 0.27 -0.46 8.93
C TYR A 91 1.25 0.48 8.23
N THR A 92 1.35 0.34 6.94
CA THR A 92 2.06 1.27 6.06
C THR A 92 1.25 1.54 4.81
N LYS A 93 1.35 2.77 4.31
CA LYS A 93 0.73 3.18 3.05
C LYS A 93 1.52 2.62 1.88
N ALA A 94 0.87 2.54 0.74
CA ALA A 94 1.54 2.18 -0.50
C ALA A 94 2.67 3.17 -0.82
N ASP A 95 3.84 2.63 -1.17
CA ASP A 95 4.99 3.40 -1.65
C ASP A 95 4.77 3.86 -3.10
N LYS A 96 4.08 3.03 -3.89
CA LYS A 96 3.83 3.24 -5.30
C LYS A 96 2.47 2.67 -5.70
N ILE A 97 1.76 3.41 -6.55
CA ILE A 97 0.47 3.00 -7.12
C ILE A 97 0.54 3.19 -8.63
N GLU A 98 0.32 2.13 -9.40
CA GLU A 98 0.29 2.14 -10.87
C GLU A 98 -0.82 1.22 -11.38
N ASN A 99 -1.73 1.77 -12.19
CA ASN A 99 -2.81 0.99 -12.82
C ASN A 99 -3.57 0.09 -11.82
N HIS A 100 -3.97 0.65 -10.67
CA HIS A 100 -4.62 -0.05 -9.55
C HIS A 100 -3.73 -1.09 -8.83
N ASN A 101 -2.51 -1.34 -9.28
CA ASN A 101 -1.54 -2.13 -8.52
C ASN A 101 -0.79 -1.22 -7.57
N PHE A 102 -0.51 -1.71 -6.38
CA PHE A 102 0.32 -0.98 -5.42
C PHE A 102 1.35 -1.87 -4.75
N THR A 103 2.44 -1.26 -4.36
CA THR A 103 3.47 -1.88 -3.52
C THR A 103 3.58 -1.14 -2.20
N ALA A 104 3.86 -1.87 -1.14
CA ALA A 104 4.06 -1.32 0.19
C ALA A 104 5.20 -2.05 0.89
N THR A 105 6.13 -1.30 1.47
CA THR A 105 7.28 -1.85 2.20
C THR A 105 7.06 -1.73 3.70
N ILE A 106 7.02 -2.87 4.37
CA ILE A 106 7.04 -2.94 5.83
C ILE A 106 8.49 -2.90 6.28
N SER A 107 8.84 -1.97 7.14
CA SER A 107 10.20 -1.77 7.64
C SER A 107 10.26 -1.91 9.17
N ASN A 108 11.48 -1.97 9.72
CA ASN A 108 11.74 -2.12 11.15
C ASN A 108 11.12 -3.42 11.72
N LEU A 109 11.18 -4.48 10.94
CA LEU A 109 10.77 -5.82 11.33
C LEU A 109 11.89 -6.53 12.10
N GLU A 110 11.53 -7.48 12.95
CA GLU A 110 12.44 -8.42 13.57
C GLU A 110 12.87 -9.48 12.56
N ASP A 111 14.12 -9.92 12.61
CA ASP A 111 14.62 -10.97 11.74
C ASP A 111 14.06 -12.35 12.12
N SER A 112 14.16 -13.30 11.19
CA SER A 112 13.68 -14.69 11.38
C SER A 112 12.24 -14.78 11.93
N THR A 113 11.44 -13.73 11.71
CA THR A 113 10.10 -13.58 12.29
C THR A 113 9.02 -13.68 11.22
N LYS A 114 7.95 -14.40 11.54
CA LYS A 114 6.79 -14.56 10.66
C LYS A 114 5.77 -13.46 10.91
N TYR A 115 5.33 -12.81 9.83
CA TYR A 115 4.34 -11.76 9.82
C TYR A 115 3.11 -12.19 9.01
N TYR A 116 1.94 -11.85 9.52
CA TYR A 116 0.64 -12.05 8.88
C TYR A 116 0.11 -10.70 8.42
N VAL A 117 -0.21 -10.59 7.14
CA VAL A 117 -0.42 -9.29 6.49
C VAL A 117 -1.72 -9.29 5.71
N TYR A 118 -2.51 -8.22 5.88
CA TYR A 118 -3.66 -7.90 5.04
C TYR A 118 -3.36 -6.69 4.17
N ALA A 119 -3.80 -6.71 2.92
CA ALA A 119 -3.92 -5.50 2.13
C ALA A 119 -5.15 -4.70 2.58
N TYR A 120 -5.09 -3.38 2.47
CA TYR A 120 -6.24 -2.52 2.73
C TYR A 120 -6.39 -1.44 1.65
N ALA A 121 -7.61 -0.95 1.47
CA ALA A 121 -7.94 0.22 0.67
C ALA A 121 -9.10 1.00 1.31
N ILE A 122 -9.03 2.33 1.24
CA ILE A 122 -9.95 3.26 1.89
C ILE A 122 -10.55 4.19 0.84
N ASN A 123 -11.87 4.34 0.85
CA ASN A 123 -12.57 5.42 0.16
C ASN A 123 -13.41 6.25 1.15
N ASP A 124 -14.26 7.15 0.68
CA ASP A 124 -15.09 7.99 1.54
C ASP A 124 -16.19 7.23 2.31
N ILE A 125 -16.46 6.00 1.92
CA ILE A 125 -17.51 5.18 2.55
C ILE A 125 -16.91 4.35 3.68
N ASP A 126 -15.83 3.57 3.41
CA ASP A 126 -15.29 2.63 4.38
C ASP A 126 -13.88 2.13 3.98
N THR A 127 -13.29 1.35 4.89
CA THR A 127 -12.04 0.62 4.70
C THR A 127 -12.34 -0.84 4.35
N ALA A 128 -11.76 -1.31 3.26
CA ALA A 128 -11.78 -2.73 2.89
C ALA A 128 -10.42 -3.37 3.13
N PHE A 129 -10.46 -4.67 3.42
CA PHE A 129 -9.28 -5.51 3.60
C PHE A 129 -9.31 -6.71 2.65
N SER A 130 -8.14 -7.30 2.37
CA SER A 130 -8.07 -8.60 1.69
C SER A 130 -8.84 -9.66 2.47
N LYS A 131 -9.37 -10.67 1.78
CA LYS A 131 -10.21 -11.70 2.39
C LYS A 131 -9.43 -12.63 3.31
N THR A 132 -8.17 -12.88 2.97
CA THR A 132 -7.27 -13.72 3.74
C THR A 132 -5.98 -13.00 4.08
N GLU A 133 -5.31 -13.44 5.14
CA GLU A 133 -3.98 -12.95 5.48
C GLU A 133 -2.91 -13.64 4.63
N GLY A 134 -1.93 -12.85 4.16
CA GLY A 134 -0.68 -13.37 3.63
C GLY A 134 0.29 -13.67 4.77
N ALA A 135 1.11 -14.71 4.64
CA ALA A 135 2.10 -15.09 5.65
C ALA A 135 3.52 -15.00 5.07
N TYR A 136 4.35 -14.15 5.65
CA TYR A 136 5.70 -13.85 5.18
C TYR A 136 6.70 -13.93 6.32
N THR A 137 7.91 -14.41 6.04
CA THR A 137 8.96 -14.54 7.05
C THR A 137 10.17 -13.72 6.63
N THR A 138 10.66 -12.85 7.53
CA THR A 138 11.93 -12.16 7.37
C THR A 138 13.08 -13.15 7.40
N ILE A 139 14.16 -12.85 6.69
CA ILE A 139 15.36 -13.69 6.74
C ILE A 139 16.18 -13.43 8.01
N ASN A 140 17.13 -14.32 8.29
CA ASN A 140 18.09 -14.12 9.39
C ASN A 140 18.91 -12.85 9.14
N GLY A 141 19.11 -12.05 10.18
CA GLY A 141 19.89 -10.82 10.16
C GLY A 141 21.40 -11.01 9.96
N ILE A 142 21.90 -12.22 10.09
CA ILE A 142 23.32 -12.56 9.92
C ILE A 142 23.58 -12.91 8.45
N GLY A 143 24.45 -12.13 7.81
CA GLY A 143 24.91 -12.44 6.46
C GLY A 143 25.82 -13.67 6.44
N GLU A 144 25.58 -14.60 5.53
CA GLU A 144 26.38 -15.82 5.35
C GLU A 144 27.00 -15.88 3.96
N VAL A 145 28.27 -16.27 3.90
CA VAL A 145 28.96 -16.62 2.66
C VAL A 145 28.87 -18.14 2.44
N ALA A 146 28.26 -18.56 1.34
CA ALA A 146 28.04 -19.98 1.06
C ALA A 146 29.33 -20.74 0.77
N THR A 147 30.20 -20.15 -0.04
CA THR A 147 31.45 -20.76 -0.49
C THR A 147 32.50 -19.70 -0.76
N LEU A 148 33.74 -20.06 -0.44
CA LEU A 148 34.93 -19.41 -0.96
C LEU A 148 35.56 -20.39 -1.96
N ASP A 149 35.66 -19.99 -3.21
CA ASP A 149 36.29 -20.81 -4.24
C ASP A 149 37.58 -20.14 -4.71
N VAL A 150 38.65 -20.92 -4.68
CA VAL A 150 39.97 -20.50 -5.15
C VAL A 150 40.21 -21.13 -6.51
N ASP A 151 40.25 -20.31 -7.53
CA ASP A 151 40.60 -20.77 -8.87
C ASP A 151 42.10 -21.14 -8.87
N SER A 152 42.37 -22.45 -8.80
CA SER A 152 43.72 -22.98 -8.78
C SER A 152 44.54 -22.63 -10.02
N ALA A 153 43.89 -22.36 -11.16
CA ALA A 153 44.53 -21.90 -12.38
C ALA A 153 45.12 -20.49 -12.29
N THR A 154 44.57 -19.69 -11.34
CA THR A 154 45.03 -18.30 -11.14
C THR A 154 45.95 -18.11 -9.91
N VAL A 155 46.26 -19.19 -9.18
CA VAL A 155 47.19 -19.13 -8.06
C VAL A 155 48.63 -18.84 -8.53
N LYS A 156 49.18 -17.74 -8.05
CA LYS A 156 50.58 -17.34 -8.28
C LYS A 156 51.28 -17.23 -6.92
N ALA A 157 52.59 -17.18 -6.94
CA ALA A 157 53.38 -17.06 -5.72
C ALA A 157 53.02 -15.88 -4.80
N THR A 158 52.45 -14.82 -5.39
CA THR A 158 52.14 -13.58 -4.68
C THR A 158 50.64 -13.15 -4.81
N SER A 159 49.86 -13.88 -5.60
CA SER A 159 48.45 -13.48 -5.81
C SER A 159 47.56 -14.64 -6.27
N THR A 160 46.29 -14.58 -5.93
CA THR A 160 45.26 -15.49 -6.39
C THR A 160 43.90 -14.77 -6.49
N TRP A 161 43.02 -15.28 -7.33
CA TRP A 161 41.63 -14.84 -7.37
C TRP A 161 40.78 -15.73 -6.48
N VAL A 162 39.98 -15.09 -5.62
CA VAL A 162 39.01 -15.79 -4.74
C VAL A 162 37.62 -15.31 -5.08
N LYS A 163 36.68 -16.26 -5.29
CA LYS A 163 35.27 -15.97 -5.51
C LYS A 163 34.46 -16.43 -4.30
N GLY A 164 33.62 -15.56 -3.79
CA GLY A 164 32.66 -15.89 -2.74
C GLY A 164 31.24 -15.67 -3.24
N LYS A 165 30.30 -16.49 -2.78
CA LYS A 165 28.86 -16.34 -3.01
C LYS A 165 28.18 -16.02 -1.71
N VAL A 166 27.44 -14.91 -1.66
CA VAL A 166 26.58 -14.58 -0.53
C VAL A 166 25.38 -15.50 -0.55
N LYS A 167 25.15 -16.26 0.51
CA LYS A 167 24.03 -17.16 0.69
C LYS A 167 22.83 -16.45 1.29
N ASN A 168 23.09 -15.53 2.21
CA ASN A 168 22.09 -14.74 2.90
C ASN A 168 22.59 -13.31 3.05
N ARG A 169 21.78 -12.31 2.68
CA ARG A 169 22.16 -10.90 2.75
C ARG A 169 22.04 -10.28 4.15
N GLY A 170 21.40 -10.97 5.09
CA GLY A 170 21.21 -10.45 6.44
C GLY A 170 20.52 -9.09 6.50
N VAL A 171 20.98 -8.22 7.37
CA VAL A 171 20.47 -6.83 7.56
C VAL A 171 20.98 -5.87 6.47
N GLY A 172 21.70 -6.35 5.50
CA GLY A 172 22.38 -5.59 4.48
C GLY A 172 23.91 -5.79 4.59
N ILE A 173 24.54 -6.00 3.44
CA ILE A 173 25.98 -6.16 3.38
C ILE A 173 26.58 -4.84 2.95
N GLU A 174 27.16 -4.11 3.89
CA GLU A 174 27.82 -2.83 3.60
C GLU A 174 29.17 -3.03 2.93
N LYS A 175 29.86 -4.14 3.27
CA LYS A 175 31.21 -4.42 2.78
C LYS A 175 31.45 -5.92 2.63
N LEU A 176 31.98 -6.31 1.48
CA LEU A 176 32.53 -7.63 1.24
C LEU A 176 34.06 -7.50 1.11
N GLY A 177 34.79 -8.40 1.71
CA GLY A 177 36.24 -8.42 1.62
C GLY A 177 36.82 -9.80 1.89
N PHE A 178 38.10 -9.93 1.57
CA PHE A 178 38.93 -11.10 1.81
C PHE A 178 40.17 -10.68 2.60
#